data_dc7ac957e8ba7960506f5454192ead34
#
_entry.id   dc7ac957e8ba7960506f5454192ead34
#
_cell.length_a   1.000
_cell.length_b   1.000
_cell.length_c   1.000
_cell.angle_alpha   90.00
_cell.angle_beta   90.00
_cell.angle_gamma   90.00
#
_symmetry.space_group_name_H-M   'P 1'
#
loop_
_entity.id
_entity.type
_entity.pdbx_description
1 polymer ?
#
loop_
_entity_poly.entity_id
_entity_poly.type
_entity_poly.pdbx_seq_one_letter_code
_entity_poly.pdbx_strand_id
1 'polypeptide(L)'
;EYTRALLGVEEYEKLVSALQQEPPVSIRLNRLKVHRLKVENALSVQPPWSSEGIYLDERLTFTFDPLFHAGCYYVQEASSMFVEQVLRQHVTKPVVMLDLCAAPGGKSTHARSVLPEGSLLVANEVIRNRSQILAENLTKWGHPDVVVTNNDPADFSALPSFFDVILTDVP
;
A
#
# COMPACT_ATOMS: atom_id res chain seq x y z
N GLU A 1 23.74 6.78 17.39
CA GLU A 1 23.80 7.75 18.52
C GLU A 1 22.54 8.61 18.61
N TYR A 2 22.11 9.26 17.53
CA TYR A 2 20.93 10.13 17.52
C TYR A 2 19.65 9.39 17.97
N THR A 3 19.36 8.22 17.40
CA THR A 3 18.17 7.42 17.72
C THR A 3 18.17 6.96 19.19
N ARG A 4 19.33 6.62 19.73
CA ARG A 4 19.47 6.25 21.15
C ARG A 4 19.22 7.44 22.08
N ALA A 5 19.66 8.64 21.68
CA ALA A 5 19.39 9.85 22.44
C ALA A 5 17.92 10.23 22.41
N LEU A 6 17.23 10.00 21.28
CA LEU A 6 15.82 10.30 21.10
C LEU A 6 14.90 9.35 21.87
N LEU A 7 15.18 8.04 21.81
CA LEU A 7 14.31 7.00 22.38
C LEU A 7 14.65 6.65 23.84
N GLY A 8 15.84 7.01 24.31
CA GLY A 8 16.40 6.46 25.54
C GLY A 8 16.97 5.06 25.35
N VAL A 9 17.67 4.56 26.36
CA VAL A 9 18.43 3.30 26.26
C VAL A 9 17.52 2.10 26.07
N GLU A 10 16.44 1.99 26.86
CA GLU A 10 15.55 0.83 26.88
C GLU A 10 14.82 0.65 25.54
N GLU A 11 14.18 1.71 25.03
CA GLU A 11 13.45 1.65 23.75
C GLU A 11 14.40 1.49 22.56
N TYR A 12 15.60 2.05 22.64
CA TYR A 12 16.63 1.84 21.63
C TYR A 12 17.08 0.37 21.56
N GLU A 13 17.27 -0.30 22.69
CA GLU A 13 17.64 -1.72 22.73
C GLU A 13 16.52 -2.62 22.21
N LYS A 14 15.25 -2.32 22.51
CA LYS A 14 14.10 -2.98 21.91
C LYS A 14 14.08 -2.82 20.38
N LEU A 15 14.31 -1.61 19.89
CA LEU A 15 14.40 -1.34 18.44
C LEU A 15 15.53 -2.14 17.80
N VAL A 16 16.74 -2.13 18.39
CA VAL A 16 17.87 -2.89 17.84
C VAL A 16 17.59 -4.39 17.81
N SER A 17 16.99 -4.92 18.87
CA SER A 17 16.58 -6.33 18.93
C SER A 17 15.55 -6.68 17.86
N ALA A 18 14.56 -5.81 17.65
CA ALA A 18 13.55 -6.01 16.61
C ALA A 18 14.13 -5.97 15.18
N LEU A 19 15.10 -5.07 14.93
CA LEU A 19 15.77 -4.97 13.63
C LEU A 19 16.69 -6.16 13.31
N GLN A 20 17.06 -6.96 14.29
CA GLN A 20 17.83 -8.19 14.11
C GLN A 20 16.95 -9.42 13.83
N GLN A 21 15.65 -9.32 14.01
CA GLN A 21 14.71 -10.40 13.72
C GLN A 21 14.39 -10.47 12.21
N GLU A 22 13.95 -11.63 11.76
CA GLU A 22 13.39 -11.80 10.42
C GLU A 22 12.19 -10.85 10.25
N PRO A 23 12.12 -10.09 9.12
CA PRO A 23 11.00 -9.19 8.89
C PRO A 23 9.70 -9.99 8.75
N PRO A 24 8.61 -9.57 9.41
CA PRO A 24 7.33 -10.25 9.32
C PRO A 24 6.80 -10.20 7.88
N VAL A 25 6.24 -11.31 7.44
CA VAL A 25 5.56 -11.40 6.15
C VAL A 25 4.11 -11.03 6.33
N SER A 26 3.58 -10.21 5.43
CA SER A 26 2.17 -9.83 5.45
C SER A 26 1.59 -9.67 4.06
N ILE A 27 0.27 -9.87 3.99
CA ILE A 27 -0.54 -9.66 2.80
C ILE A 27 -1.72 -8.76 3.15
N ARG A 28 -2.31 -8.14 2.14
CA ARG A 28 -3.55 -7.37 2.26
C ARG A 28 -4.60 -7.93 1.30
N LEU A 29 -5.78 -8.25 1.83
CA LEU A 29 -6.88 -8.82 1.05
C LEU A 29 -7.54 -7.79 0.14
N ASN A 30 -8.01 -8.26 -1.02
CA ASN A 30 -8.82 -7.48 -1.94
C ASN A 30 -10.32 -7.81 -1.75
N ARG A 31 -11.04 -6.95 -1.07
CA ARG A 31 -12.48 -7.14 -0.80
C ARG A 31 -13.39 -7.03 -2.01
N LEU A 32 -12.91 -6.48 -3.11
CA LEU A 32 -13.66 -6.52 -4.38
C LEU A 32 -13.77 -7.94 -4.93
N LYS A 33 -12.80 -8.82 -4.59
CA LYS A 33 -12.69 -10.17 -5.16
C LYS A 33 -12.96 -11.27 -4.15
N VAL A 34 -12.68 -11.04 -2.87
CA VAL A 34 -12.82 -12.06 -1.83
C VAL A 34 -13.51 -11.49 -0.59
N HIS A 35 -14.66 -12.07 -0.25
CA HIS A 35 -15.36 -11.74 1.00
C HIS A 35 -14.83 -12.57 2.18
N ARG A 36 -14.44 -13.81 1.91
CA ARG A 36 -13.83 -14.73 2.88
C ARG A 36 -12.75 -15.54 2.17
N LEU A 37 -11.52 -15.30 2.52
CA LEU A 37 -10.39 -16.11 2.11
C LEU A 37 -9.83 -16.80 3.35
N LYS A 38 -9.81 -18.13 3.34
CA LYS A 38 -9.04 -18.87 4.33
C LYS A 38 -7.59 -18.84 3.86
N VAL A 39 -6.80 -18.02 4.51
CA VAL A 39 -5.36 -17.91 4.23
C VAL A 39 -4.66 -18.98 5.07
N GLU A 40 -3.98 -19.89 4.39
CA GLU A 40 -3.09 -20.84 5.06
C GLU A 40 -1.93 -20.07 5.70
N ASN A 41 -1.45 -20.55 6.85
CA ASN A 41 -0.37 -19.91 7.62
C ASN A 41 -0.67 -18.46 8.08
N ALA A 42 -1.95 -18.07 8.15
CA ALA A 42 -2.32 -16.79 8.72
C ALA A 42 -2.13 -16.80 10.24
N LEU A 43 -1.42 -15.80 10.75
CA LEU A 43 -1.35 -15.56 12.19
C LEU A 43 -2.69 -15.01 12.69
N SER A 44 -3.01 -15.29 13.94
CA SER A 44 -4.20 -14.75 14.62
C SER A 44 -4.11 -13.24 14.92
N VAL A 45 -2.93 -12.65 14.74
CA VAL A 45 -2.67 -11.21 14.93
C VAL A 45 -2.73 -10.49 13.60
N GLN A 46 -3.46 -9.38 13.56
CA GLN A 46 -3.55 -8.50 12.40
C GLN A 46 -2.83 -7.18 12.68
N PRO A 47 -2.34 -6.46 11.63
CA PRO A 47 -1.89 -5.10 11.81
C PRO A 47 -3.02 -4.22 12.37
N PRO A 48 -2.84 -3.57 13.53
CA PRO A 48 -3.94 -2.83 14.17
C PRO A 48 -4.40 -1.60 13.38
N TRP A 49 -3.63 -1.21 12.37
CA TRP A 49 -3.89 -0.07 11.49
C TRP A 49 -4.46 -0.46 10.12
N SER A 50 -4.70 -1.74 9.85
CA SER A 50 -5.29 -2.16 8.59
C SER A 50 -6.33 -3.24 8.81
N SER A 51 -7.55 -3.00 8.30
CA SER A 51 -8.67 -3.93 8.42
C SER A 51 -8.50 -5.20 7.56
N GLU A 52 -7.69 -5.12 6.52
CA GLU A 52 -7.49 -6.19 5.54
C GLU A 52 -6.08 -6.80 5.56
N GLY A 53 -5.24 -6.30 6.47
CA GLY A 53 -3.89 -6.82 6.67
C GLY A 53 -3.91 -8.15 7.41
N ILE A 54 -3.05 -9.07 6.99
CA ILE A 54 -2.85 -10.39 7.62
C ILE A 54 -1.36 -10.66 7.70
N TYR A 55 -0.86 -10.99 8.89
CA TYR A 55 0.49 -11.53 9.06
C TYR A 55 0.49 -13.03 8.74
N LEU A 56 1.57 -13.48 8.12
CA LEU A 56 1.84 -14.88 7.86
C LEU A 56 2.98 -15.35 8.77
N ASP A 57 2.95 -16.61 9.18
CA ASP A 57 4.00 -17.22 9.99
C ASP A 57 5.27 -17.52 9.18
N GLU A 58 5.12 -17.69 7.86
CA GLU A 58 6.25 -17.92 6.94
C GLU A 58 6.04 -17.20 5.59
N ARG A 59 7.13 -17.04 4.84
CA ARG A 59 7.10 -16.50 3.49
C ARG A 59 6.73 -17.59 2.49
N LEU A 60 5.53 -17.49 1.93
CA LEU A 60 5.06 -18.38 0.88
C LEU A 60 5.71 -18.05 -0.49
N THR A 61 5.70 -19.03 -1.39
CA THR A 61 6.10 -18.81 -2.78
C THR A 61 4.91 -18.28 -3.58
N PHE A 62 4.60 -17.00 -3.38
CA PHE A 62 3.40 -16.32 -3.93
C PHE A 62 3.27 -16.43 -5.44
N THR A 63 4.38 -16.58 -6.19
CA THR A 63 4.38 -16.71 -7.64
C THR A 63 3.70 -17.98 -8.15
N PHE A 64 3.50 -18.99 -7.30
CA PHE A 64 2.77 -20.20 -7.62
C PHE A 64 1.31 -20.20 -7.14
N ASP A 65 0.90 -19.12 -6.45
CA ASP A 65 -0.47 -19.02 -5.96
C ASP A 65 -1.40 -18.38 -7.02
N PRO A 66 -2.39 -19.11 -7.54
CA PRO A 66 -3.37 -18.57 -8.48
C PRO A 66 -4.12 -17.35 -7.93
N LEU A 67 -4.37 -17.29 -6.62
CA LEU A 67 -5.07 -16.17 -5.98
C LEU A 67 -4.23 -14.88 -5.97
N PHE A 68 -2.91 -15.00 -5.91
CA PHE A 68 -2.01 -13.87 -6.10
C PHE A 68 -2.14 -13.29 -7.52
N HIS A 69 -2.13 -14.16 -8.53
CA HIS A 69 -2.28 -13.75 -9.92
C HIS A 69 -3.68 -13.22 -10.24
N ALA A 70 -4.70 -13.75 -9.56
CA ALA A 70 -6.08 -13.25 -9.65
C ALA A 70 -6.27 -11.89 -8.93
N GLY A 71 -5.28 -11.40 -8.18
CA GLY A 71 -5.36 -10.15 -7.41
C GLY A 71 -6.31 -10.23 -6.22
N CYS A 72 -6.48 -11.41 -5.64
CA CYS A 72 -7.27 -11.61 -4.43
C CYS A 72 -6.60 -11.02 -3.19
N TYR A 73 -5.29 -10.84 -3.23
CA TYR A 73 -4.49 -10.17 -2.22
C TYR A 73 -3.25 -9.51 -2.83
N TYR A 74 -2.64 -8.62 -2.07
CA TYR A 74 -1.37 -7.97 -2.37
C TYR A 74 -0.35 -8.35 -1.29
N VAL A 75 0.87 -8.74 -1.68
CA VAL A 75 1.98 -8.95 -0.74
C VAL A 75 2.52 -7.56 -0.37
N GLN A 76 2.25 -7.12 0.83
CA GLN A 76 2.56 -5.77 1.29
C GLN A 76 3.09 -5.80 2.72
N GLU A 77 4.13 -5.03 2.96
CA GLU A 77 4.66 -4.83 4.30
C GLU A 77 3.62 -4.16 5.20
N ALA A 78 3.44 -4.67 6.41
CA ALA A 78 2.41 -4.20 7.32
C ALA A 78 2.57 -2.72 7.68
N SER A 79 3.81 -2.22 7.85
CA SER A 79 4.08 -0.80 8.11
C SER A 79 3.55 0.11 7.00
N SER A 80 3.69 -0.30 5.73
CA SER A 80 3.15 0.43 4.57
C SER A 80 1.62 0.49 4.55
N MET A 81 0.93 -0.42 5.25
CA MET A 81 -0.52 -0.40 5.36
C MET A 81 -1.03 0.72 6.26
N PHE A 82 -0.16 1.40 7.02
CA PHE A 82 -0.55 2.53 7.90
C PHE A 82 -1.20 3.69 7.13
N VAL A 83 -0.96 3.80 5.83
CA VAL A 83 -1.63 4.77 4.95
C VAL A 83 -3.17 4.71 5.08
N GLU A 84 -3.73 3.54 5.40
CA GLU A 84 -5.17 3.36 5.65
C GLU A 84 -5.67 4.27 6.76
N GLN A 85 -4.95 4.37 7.88
CA GLN A 85 -5.35 5.20 9.02
C GLN A 85 -5.41 6.69 8.64
N VAL A 86 -4.41 7.16 7.92
CA VAL A 86 -4.34 8.56 7.47
C VAL A 86 -5.51 8.86 6.52
N LEU A 87 -5.74 8.00 5.53
CA LEU A 87 -6.82 8.21 4.57
C LEU A 87 -8.20 8.16 5.24
N ARG A 88 -8.47 7.16 6.09
CA ARG A 88 -9.76 7.06 6.81
C ARG A 88 -10.03 8.24 7.73
N GLN A 89 -9.00 8.80 8.35
CA GLN A 89 -9.14 9.94 9.25
C GLN A 89 -9.41 11.25 8.50
N HIS A 90 -8.80 11.44 7.33
CA HIS A 90 -8.79 12.74 6.65
C HIS A 90 -9.62 12.78 5.37
N VAL A 91 -9.95 11.62 4.77
CA VAL A 91 -10.69 11.55 3.51
C VAL A 91 -12.07 10.94 3.76
N THR A 92 -13.05 11.79 4.05
CA THR A 92 -14.43 11.39 4.40
C THR A 92 -15.45 11.61 3.31
N LYS A 93 -15.05 12.22 2.18
CA LYS A 93 -15.87 12.49 1.00
C LYS A 93 -15.11 12.11 -0.27
N PRO A 94 -15.77 11.94 -1.42
CA PRO A 94 -15.11 11.69 -2.69
C PRO A 94 -14.05 12.74 -3.01
N VAL A 95 -12.89 12.29 -3.48
CA VAL A 95 -11.72 13.12 -3.79
C VAL A 95 -11.07 12.68 -5.10
N VAL A 96 -10.31 13.59 -5.70
CA VAL A 96 -9.30 13.27 -6.71
C VAL A 96 -7.95 13.17 -6.02
N MET A 97 -7.40 11.96 -5.94
CA MET A 97 -6.13 11.68 -5.28
C MET A 97 -5.03 11.42 -6.30
N LEU A 98 -3.86 12.01 -6.08
CA LEU A 98 -2.62 11.69 -6.80
C LEU A 98 -1.68 10.89 -5.91
N ASP A 99 -1.25 9.71 -6.37
CA ASP A 99 -0.09 9.00 -5.84
C ASP A 99 1.08 9.28 -6.79
N LEU A 100 1.99 10.16 -6.36
CA LEU A 100 2.98 10.79 -7.24
C LEU A 100 4.12 9.84 -7.64
N CYS A 101 4.47 8.88 -6.78
CA CYS A 101 5.55 7.91 -6.97
C CYS A 101 5.03 6.49 -6.65
N ALA A 102 4.05 6.04 -7.43
CA ALA A 102 3.12 4.97 -7.08
C ALA A 102 3.68 3.54 -7.19
N ALA A 103 4.69 3.31 -8.05
CA ALA A 103 5.16 1.94 -8.31
C ALA A 103 5.83 1.29 -7.09
N PRO A 104 5.57 0.01 -6.85
CA PRO A 104 4.88 -0.97 -7.71
C PRO A 104 3.35 -1.03 -7.55
N GLY A 105 2.69 -0.16 -6.74
CA GLY A 105 1.26 -0.07 -6.62
C GLY A 105 0.67 -0.56 -5.28
N GLY A 106 1.51 -0.90 -4.31
CA GLY A 106 1.05 -1.36 -2.99
C GLY A 106 0.22 -0.31 -2.26
N LYS A 107 0.72 0.94 -2.16
CA LYS A 107 0.00 2.05 -1.54
C LYS A 107 -1.18 2.53 -2.39
N SER A 108 -1.03 2.56 -3.73
CA SER A 108 -2.11 2.94 -4.66
C SER A 108 -3.30 1.99 -4.59
N THR A 109 -3.07 0.67 -4.65
CA THR A 109 -4.14 -0.34 -4.51
C THR A 109 -4.80 -0.27 -3.14
N HIS A 110 -4.02 0.03 -2.10
CA HIS A 110 -4.53 0.21 -0.75
C HIS A 110 -5.39 1.47 -0.64
N ALA A 111 -4.85 2.61 -1.09
CA ALA A 111 -5.59 3.87 -1.11
C ALA A 111 -6.93 3.71 -1.83
N ARG A 112 -6.95 3.11 -3.03
CA ARG A 112 -8.19 2.90 -3.77
C ARG A 112 -9.22 2.05 -3.00
N SER A 113 -8.75 1.07 -2.21
CA SER A 113 -9.66 0.22 -1.42
C SER A 113 -10.35 0.94 -0.26
N VAL A 114 -9.80 2.05 0.20
CA VAL A 114 -10.31 2.79 1.37
C VAL A 114 -10.87 4.18 1.04
N LEU A 115 -10.57 4.71 -0.14
CA LEU A 115 -11.16 5.96 -0.60
C LEU A 115 -12.69 5.83 -0.76
N PRO A 116 -13.45 6.86 -0.40
CA PRO A 116 -14.90 6.89 -0.60
C PRO A 116 -15.31 6.61 -2.06
N GLU A 117 -16.48 6.03 -2.24
CA GLU A 117 -17.06 5.82 -3.56
C GLU A 117 -17.20 7.16 -4.31
N GLY A 118 -16.95 7.14 -5.63
CA GLY A 118 -16.87 8.35 -6.46
C GLY A 118 -15.54 9.08 -6.43
N SER A 119 -14.54 8.60 -5.65
CA SER A 119 -13.17 9.13 -5.72
C SER A 119 -12.45 8.60 -6.95
N LEU A 120 -11.56 9.41 -7.52
CA LEU A 120 -10.63 9.04 -8.58
C LEU A 120 -9.19 8.96 -8.04
N LEU A 121 -8.48 7.89 -8.36
CA LEU A 121 -7.04 7.76 -8.09
C LEU A 121 -6.24 7.95 -9.39
N VAL A 122 -5.32 8.89 -9.38
CA VAL A 122 -4.27 9.01 -10.40
C VAL A 122 -2.97 8.47 -9.80
N ALA A 123 -2.44 7.41 -10.37
CA ALA A 123 -1.22 6.74 -9.92
C ALA A 123 -0.12 6.99 -10.94
N ASN A 124 0.90 7.76 -10.55
CA ASN A 124 2.01 8.16 -11.41
C ASN A 124 3.30 7.43 -11.08
N GLU A 125 4.09 7.15 -12.09
CA GLU A 125 5.47 6.67 -11.94
C GLU A 125 6.32 7.18 -13.10
N VAL A 126 7.42 7.86 -12.78
CA VAL A 126 8.32 8.47 -13.78
C VAL A 126 9.12 7.44 -14.58
N ILE A 127 9.50 6.34 -13.93
CA ILE A 127 10.29 5.28 -14.57
C ILE A 127 9.38 4.34 -15.36
N ARG A 128 9.52 4.34 -16.70
CA ARG A 128 8.64 3.62 -17.62
C ARG A 128 8.46 2.13 -17.27
N ASN A 129 9.54 1.41 -17.00
CA ASN A 129 9.45 -0.02 -16.68
C ASN A 129 8.68 -0.25 -15.38
N ARG A 130 8.83 0.65 -14.39
CA ARG A 130 8.08 0.57 -13.12
C ARG A 130 6.62 0.96 -13.32
N SER A 131 6.31 1.93 -14.22
CA SER A 131 4.92 2.29 -14.52
C SER A 131 4.15 1.15 -15.20
N GLN A 132 4.81 0.30 -15.97
CA GLN A 132 4.19 -0.92 -16.52
C GLN A 132 3.82 -1.91 -15.42
N ILE A 133 4.71 -2.15 -14.45
CA ILE A 133 4.43 -3.00 -13.28
C ILE A 133 3.28 -2.41 -12.45
N LEU A 134 3.25 -1.09 -12.27
CA LEU A 134 2.17 -0.37 -11.61
C LEU A 134 0.83 -0.62 -12.32
N ALA A 135 0.80 -0.45 -13.64
CA ALA A 135 -0.40 -0.66 -14.45
C ALA A 135 -0.90 -2.12 -14.36
N GLU A 136 -0.01 -3.10 -14.42
CA GLU A 136 -0.34 -4.51 -14.24
C GLU A 136 -0.95 -4.79 -12.86
N ASN A 137 -0.36 -4.26 -11.79
CA ASN A 137 -0.83 -4.47 -10.43
C ASN A 137 -2.18 -3.79 -10.18
N LEU A 138 -2.39 -2.58 -10.69
CA LEU A 138 -3.68 -1.88 -10.58
C LEU A 138 -4.77 -2.56 -11.41
N THR A 139 -4.45 -3.02 -12.61
CA THR A 139 -5.37 -3.82 -13.45
C THR A 139 -5.72 -5.13 -12.75
N LYS A 140 -4.72 -5.81 -12.21
CA LYS A 140 -4.92 -7.04 -11.42
C LYS A 140 -5.75 -6.78 -10.15
N TRP A 141 -5.63 -5.63 -9.52
CA TRP A 141 -6.45 -5.24 -8.38
C TRP A 141 -7.92 -5.06 -8.77
N GLY A 142 -8.19 -4.40 -9.92
CA GLY A 142 -9.47 -4.45 -10.61
C GLY A 142 -10.48 -3.37 -10.22
N HIS A 143 -10.05 -2.26 -9.60
CA HIS A 143 -10.96 -1.12 -9.37
C HIS A 143 -11.02 -0.21 -10.60
N PRO A 144 -12.22 0.21 -11.08
CA PRO A 144 -12.36 0.98 -12.33
C PRO A 144 -11.88 2.45 -12.21
N ASP A 145 -11.98 3.06 -11.02
CA ASP A 145 -11.74 4.50 -10.82
C ASP A 145 -10.25 4.76 -10.55
N VAL A 146 -9.39 4.31 -11.48
CA VAL A 146 -7.94 4.48 -11.41
C VAL A 146 -7.40 4.84 -12.80
N VAL A 147 -6.52 5.84 -12.82
CA VAL A 147 -5.74 6.24 -14.01
C VAL A 147 -4.26 6.05 -13.70
N VAL A 148 -3.54 5.38 -14.61
CA VAL A 148 -2.08 5.24 -14.51
C VAL A 148 -1.41 6.21 -15.46
N THR A 149 -0.41 6.95 -14.97
CA THR A 149 0.36 7.89 -15.76
C THR A 149 1.86 7.59 -15.67
N ASN A 150 2.59 7.98 -16.72
CA ASN A 150 4.06 7.89 -16.75
C ASN A 150 4.62 9.27 -17.09
N ASN A 151 4.59 10.17 -16.10
CA ASN A 151 4.96 11.56 -16.25
C ASN A 151 6.06 11.96 -15.24
N ASP A 152 6.82 12.98 -15.58
CA ASP A 152 7.63 13.68 -14.58
C ASP A 152 6.71 14.32 -13.54
N PRO A 153 7.02 14.25 -12.24
CA PRO A 153 6.25 14.93 -11.19
C PRO A 153 6.01 16.43 -11.47
N ALA A 154 6.94 17.11 -12.14
CA ALA A 154 6.82 18.51 -12.51
C ALA A 154 5.68 18.78 -13.51
N ASP A 155 5.28 17.80 -14.33
CA ASP A 155 4.20 17.95 -15.30
C ASP A 155 2.85 18.22 -14.62
N PHE A 156 2.68 17.75 -13.40
CA PHE A 156 1.45 17.98 -12.62
C PHE A 156 1.27 19.44 -12.17
N SER A 157 2.30 20.28 -12.30
CA SER A 157 2.20 21.74 -12.10
C SER A 157 1.23 22.40 -13.08
N ALA A 158 0.95 21.75 -14.22
CA ALA A 158 -0.05 22.18 -15.19
C ALA A 158 -1.51 22.00 -14.72
N LEU A 159 -1.73 21.31 -13.60
CA LEU A 159 -3.04 21.02 -13.03
C LEU A 159 -3.20 21.67 -11.64
N PRO A 160 -3.18 23.01 -11.52
CA PRO A 160 -3.27 23.68 -10.23
C PRO A 160 -4.63 23.39 -9.57
N SER A 161 -4.59 23.05 -8.29
CA SER A 161 -5.80 22.77 -7.48
C SER A 161 -6.70 21.63 -8.01
N PHE A 162 -6.15 20.74 -8.86
CA PHE A 162 -6.92 19.61 -9.40
C PHE A 162 -7.04 18.44 -8.42
N PHE A 163 -6.01 18.22 -7.60
CA PHE A 163 -5.96 17.12 -6.65
C PHE A 163 -6.32 17.61 -5.24
N ASP A 164 -7.22 16.88 -4.58
CA ASP A 164 -7.59 17.12 -3.18
C ASP A 164 -6.58 16.49 -2.21
N VAL A 165 -5.95 15.38 -2.62
CA VAL A 165 -4.99 14.61 -1.83
C VAL A 165 -3.80 14.23 -2.70
N ILE A 166 -2.59 14.41 -2.17
CA ILE A 166 -1.36 13.97 -2.83
C ILE A 166 -0.58 13.07 -1.87
N LEU A 167 -0.32 11.85 -2.30
CA LEU A 167 0.57 10.91 -1.62
C LEU A 167 1.96 10.99 -2.28
N THR A 168 2.98 11.26 -1.48
CA THR A 168 4.37 11.27 -1.91
C THR A 168 5.18 10.30 -1.06
N ASP A 169 5.48 9.13 -1.63
CA ASP A 169 6.37 8.12 -1.05
C ASP A 169 7.66 8.13 -1.86
N VAL A 170 8.54 9.03 -1.49
CA VAL A 170 9.78 9.32 -2.21
C VAL A 170 10.99 8.82 -1.43
N PRO A 171 12.09 8.41 -2.12
CA PRO A 171 13.35 8.00 -1.48
C PRO A 171 14.03 9.16 -0.75
#